data_f7272ef05282414e79546e387bd85325
#
_entry.id   f7272ef05282414e79546e387bd85325
#
_cell.length_a   1.000
_cell.length_b   1.000
_cell.length_c   1.000
_cell.angle_alpha   90.00
_cell.angle_beta   90.00
_cell.angle_gamma   90.00
#
_symmetry.space_group_name_H-M   'P 1'
#
loop_
_entity.id
_entity.type
_entity.pdbx_description
1 polymer ?
#
loop_
_entity_poly.entity_id
_entity_poly.type
_entity_poly.pdbx_seq_one_letter_code
_entity_poly.pdbx_strand_id
1 'polypeptide(L)'
;PRPGLNLYSSSVVVLDADSGELSAYFQEMPHDAWDFDSAVGEFMLMEKGNKRYMVHPNKGGIIFVYNPDSVGGGNELEVENAYMIGETYNYIKGVTKDGRLVGRRELPEGKHTDVCPAIDGAISWNTGAFNPNLGLMYKITQEWCFDIEVVNPERPDDYSGQAYFGASWTATAPKQKADGTPVNAAYGTLQARDPLSGKMKWRVEFKYPVLASIMATKGNLVFVPGADGMFSAFDARNGKLLWQHNNGIGHHGGLISYMVGGKQYVAVVTGWGSHVSGNYPGLFGEPFTSMPTDAGTLMVFSL
;
A
#
# COMPACT_ATOMS: atom_id res chain seq x y z
N PRO A 1 -11.69 -18.79 -13.51
CA PRO A 1 -11.61 -19.08 -12.08
C PRO A 1 -10.54 -20.09 -11.80
N ARG A 2 -9.86 -19.86 -10.71
CA ARG A 2 -8.87 -20.79 -10.18
C ARG A 2 -9.38 -21.27 -8.82
N PRO A 3 -10.00 -22.45 -8.72
CA PRO A 3 -10.49 -22.96 -7.46
C PRO A 3 -9.32 -23.26 -6.49
N GLY A 4 -9.61 -23.30 -5.19
CA GLY A 4 -8.62 -23.53 -4.15
C GLY A 4 -7.83 -22.28 -3.74
N LEU A 5 -6.81 -22.49 -2.91
CA LEU A 5 -6.02 -21.39 -2.31
C LEU A 5 -5.08 -20.70 -3.29
N ASN A 6 -4.75 -21.33 -4.39
CA ASN A 6 -3.82 -20.83 -5.43
C ASN A 6 -2.41 -20.51 -4.88
N LEU A 7 -1.88 -21.42 -4.06
CA LEU A 7 -0.52 -21.32 -3.55
C LEU A 7 0.47 -21.42 -4.75
N TYR A 8 1.39 -20.54 -4.90
CA TYR A 8 1.98 -19.47 -4.06
C TYR A 8 1.61 -18.06 -4.55
N SER A 9 0.43 -17.84 -5.12
CA SER A 9 0.01 -16.48 -5.43
C SER A 9 -0.18 -15.67 -4.13
N SER A 10 0.01 -14.35 -4.20
CA SER A 10 -0.16 -13.42 -3.06
C SER A 10 0.52 -13.92 -1.78
N SER A 11 1.78 -14.34 -1.92
CA SER A 11 2.57 -14.99 -0.87
C SER A 11 3.94 -14.35 -0.72
N VAL A 12 4.46 -14.42 0.49
CA VAL A 12 5.90 -14.26 0.77
C VAL A 12 6.53 -15.65 0.66
N VAL A 13 7.62 -15.76 -0.10
CA VAL A 13 8.42 -16.99 -0.21
C VAL A 13 9.86 -16.71 0.19
N VAL A 14 10.46 -17.63 0.90
CA VAL A 14 11.87 -17.60 1.32
C VAL A 14 12.59 -18.69 0.58
N LEU A 15 13.61 -18.31 -0.17
CA LEU A 15 14.43 -19.24 -0.93
C LEU A 15 15.84 -19.28 -0.34
N ASP A 16 16.45 -20.44 -0.40
CA ASP A 16 17.89 -20.57 -0.16
C ASP A 16 18.66 -19.81 -1.25
N ALA A 17 19.60 -18.97 -0.86
CA ALA A 17 20.28 -18.06 -1.79
C ALA A 17 21.26 -18.79 -2.74
N ASP A 18 21.77 -19.96 -2.33
CA ASP A 18 22.76 -20.69 -3.14
C ASP A 18 22.08 -21.73 -4.06
N SER A 19 21.06 -22.43 -3.55
CA SER A 19 20.36 -23.50 -4.29
C SER A 19 19.09 -23.07 -4.99
N GLY A 20 18.44 -21.99 -4.51
CA GLY A 20 17.12 -21.56 -4.96
C GLY A 20 15.98 -22.42 -4.43
N GLU A 21 16.25 -23.35 -3.51
CA GLU A 21 15.23 -24.21 -2.92
C GLU A 21 14.30 -23.42 -1.99
N LEU A 22 13.02 -23.82 -1.98
CA LEU A 22 12.01 -23.21 -1.10
C LEU A 22 12.27 -23.59 0.36
N SER A 23 12.67 -22.61 1.17
CA SER A 23 12.90 -22.78 2.60
C SER A 23 11.63 -22.57 3.43
N ALA A 24 10.86 -21.51 3.10
CA ALA A 24 9.63 -21.19 3.81
C ALA A 24 8.67 -20.37 2.93
N TYR A 25 7.42 -20.29 3.32
CA TYR A 25 6.43 -19.42 2.69
C TYR A 25 5.33 -19.00 3.69
N PHE A 26 4.62 -17.93 3.34
CA PHE A 26 3.33 -17.58 3.96
C PHE A 26 2.41 -16.97 2.90
N GLN A 27 1.22 -17.52 2.76
CA GLN A 27 0.22 -16.98 1.84
C GLN A 27 -0.60 -15.91 2.54
N GLU A 28 -0.34 -14.65 2.20
CA GLU A 28 -0.98 -13.50 2.83
C GLU A 28 -2.44 -13.34 2.41
N MET A 29 -2.72 -13.63 1.14
CA MET A 29 -4.06 -13.51 0.57
C MET A 29 -4.45 -14.80 -0.16
N PRO A 30 -4.92 -15.83 0.58
CA PRO A 30 -5.40 -17.07 -0.04
C PRO A 30 -6.61 -16.81 -0.95
N HIS A 31 -6.61 -17.41 -2.15
CA HIS A 31 -7.70 -17.26 -3.12
C HIS A 31 -8.08 -15.79 -3.34
N ASP A 32 -7.10 -15.00 -3.71
CA ASP A 32 -7.29 -13.57 -3.94
C ASP A 32 -8.28 -13.32 -5.09
N ALA A 33 -9.42 -12.71 -4.77
CA ALA A 33 -10.48 -12.33 -5.69
C ALA A 33 -10.61 -10.79 -5.81
N TRP A 34 -9.69 -10.03 -5.20
CA TRP A 34 -9.73 -8.57 -5.11
C TRP A 34 -8.52 -7.90 -5.74
N ASP A 35 -7.56 -8.68 -6.24
CA ASP A 35 -6.26 -8.18 -6.72
C ASP A 35 -5.40 -7.56 -5.59
N PHE A 36 -5.48 -8.15 -4.39
CA PHE A 36 -4.70 -7.74 -3.22
C PHE A 36 -3.40 -8.54 -3.10
N ASP A 37 -2.70 -8.60 -4.21
CA ASP A 37 -1.42 -9.27 -4.31
C ASP A 37 -0.38 -8.72 -3.32
N SER A 38 0.60 -9.57 -2.97
CA SER A 38 1.73 -9.21 -2.10
C SER A 38 2.83 -8.46 -2.88
N ALA A 39 2.42 -7.56 -3.78
CA ALA A 39 3.32 -6.85 -4.69
C ALA A 39 3.91 -5.55 -4.10
N VAL A 40 3.67 -5.27 -2.82
CA VAL A 40 4.31 -4.16 -2.12
C VAL A 40 5.78 -4.50 -1.91
N GLY A 41 6.66 -3.91 -2.70
CA GLY A 41 8.10 -4.22 -2.77
C GLY A 41 8.91 -3.76 -1.56
N GLU A 42 8.39 -3.95 -0.34
CA GLU A 42 8.96 -3.44 0.89
C GLU A 42 9.04 -4.53 1.95
N PHE A 43 10.25 -4.85 2.35
CA PHE A 43 10.54 -5.66 3.53
C PHE A 43 11.36 -4.83 4.51
N MET A 44 10.80 -4.54 5.67
CA MET A 44 11.52 -3.88 6.75
C MET A 44 12.10 -4.95 7.67
N LEU A 45 13.42 -5.06 7.66
CA LEU A 45 14.16 -5.91 8.59
C LEU A 45 14.51 -5.10 9.83
N MET A 46 14.25 -5.63 11.00
CA MET A 46 14.56 -4.97 12.25
C MET A 46 14.90 -5.98 13.35
N GLU A 47 15.63 -5.49 14.36
CA GLU A 47 15.98 -6.25 15.54
C GLU A 47 15.42 -5.57 16.79
N LYS A 48 14.95 -6.37 17.74
CA LYS A 48 14.54 -5.91 19.05
C LYS A 48 14.96 -6.94 20.10
N GLY A 49 15.90 -6.54 20.95
CA GLY A 49 16.61 -7.50 21.80
C GLY A 49 17.43 -8.47 20.95
N ASN A 50 17.29 -9.76 21.21
CA ASN A 50 17.97 -10.82 20.47
C ASN A 50 17.09 -11.44 19.37
N LYS A 51 15.98 -10.80 18.99
CA LYS A 51 15.01 -11.31 18.02
C LYS A 51 14.97 -10.44 16.78
N ARG A 52 15.00 -11.10 15.63
CA ARG A 52 14.81 -10.46 14.33
C ARG A 52 13.34 -10.49 13.94
N TYR A 53 12.94 -9.48 13.17
CA TYR A 53 11.59 -9.36 12.62
C TYR A 53 11.68 -8.91 11.16
N MET A 54 10.76 -9.40 10.37
CA MET A 54 10.54 -8.94 9.01
C MET A 54 9.11 -8.42 8.90
N VAL A 55 8.96 -7.13 8.61
CA VAL A 55 7.64 -6.49 8.49
C VAL A 55 7.35 -6.26 7.02
N HIS A 56 6.20 -6.74 6.57
CA HIS A 56 5.76 -6.65 5.18
C HIS A 56 4.32 -6.12 5.10
N PRO A 57 4.07 -5.05 4.33
CA PRO A 57 2.73 -4.58 4.02
C PRO A 57 2.13 -5.37 2.86
N ASN A 58 0.82 -5.64 2.93
CA ASN A 58 0.05 -6.24 1.86
C ASN A 58 -0.94 -5.24 1.27
N LYS A 59 -1.21 -5.32 -0.03
CA LYS A 59 -2.10 -4.43 -0.77
C LYS A 59 -3.51 -4.32 -0.17
N GLY A 60 -4.00 -5.38 0.49
CA GLY A 60 -5.28 -5.37 1.22
C GLY A 60 -5.30 -4.48 2.47
N GLY A 61 -4.19 -3.83 2.83
CA GLY A 61 -4.10 -2.94 4.00
C GLY A 61 -3.68 -3.66 5.29
N ILE A 62 -3.12 -4.85 5.19
CA ILE A 62 -2.60 -5.63 6.30
C ILE A 62 -1.10 -5.44 6.40
N ILE A 63 -0.59 -5.32 7.60
CA ILE A 63 0.85 -5.43 7.91
C ILE A 63 1.06 -6.79 8.56
N PHE A 64 1.98 -7.57 8.00
CA PHE A 64 2.45 -8.83 8.56
C PHE A 64 3.80 -8.64 9.23
N VAL A 65 3.97 -9.22 10.41
CA VAL A 65 5.21 -9.22 11.17
C VAL A 65 5.67 -10.66 11.28
N TYR A 66 6.69 -11.00 10.53
CA TYR A 66 7.24 -12.35 10.48
C TYR A 66 8.42 -12.53 11.44
N ASN A 67 8.60 -13.74 11.90
CA ASN A 67 9.83 -14.21 12.51
C ASN A 67 10.68 -14.90 11.42
N PRO A 68 11.72 -14.26 10.87
CA PRO A 68 12.52 -14.84 9.79
C PRO A 68 13.36 -16.05 10.24
N ASP A 69 13.49 -16.28 11.55
CA ASP A 69 14.29 -17.37 12.12
C ASP A 69 13.44 -18.59 12.50
N SER A 70 12.12 -18.55 12.30
CA SER A 70 11.21 -19.63 12.69
C SER A 70 10.34 -20.07 11.53
N VAL A 71 10.42 -21.36 11.22
CA VAL A 71 9.61 -22.02 10.20
C VAL A 71 8.75 -23.05 10.88
N GLY A 72 7.44 -22.96 10.71
CA GLY A 72 6.45 -23.87 11.27
C GLY A 72 6.34 -25.17 10.46
N GLY A 73 5.35 -26.00 10.83
CA GLY A 73 5.04 -27.23 10.09
C GLY A 73 4.68 -26.94 8.63
N GLY A 74 5.13 -27.81 7.69
CA GLY A 74 4.88 -27.63 6.25
C GLY A 74 5.65 -26.49 5.61
N ASN A 75 6.76 -26.03 6.19
CA ASN A 75 7.58 -24.91 5.76
C ASN A 75 6.82 -23.55 5.79
N GLU A 76 5.83 -23.41 6.65
CA GLU A 76 5.12 -22.13 6.79
C GLU A 76 5.94 -21.16 7.65
N LEU A 77 6.20 -19.95 7.12
CA LEU A 77 6.88 -18.88 7.82
C LEU A 77 6.04 -18.38 9.01
N GLU A 78 6.62 -18.27 10.19
CA GLU A 78 5.90 -17.87 11.39
C GLU A 78 5.50 -16.38 11.35
N VAL A 79 4.22 -16.11 11.56
CA VAL A 79 3.68 -14.77 11.75
C VAL A 79 3.54 -14.47 13.24
N GLU A 80 4.30 -13.50 13.73
CA GLU A 80 4.29 -13.04 15.12
C GLU A 80 3.12 -12.10 15.44
N ASN A 81 2.75 -11.30 14.43
CA ASN A 81 1.62 -10.39 14.52
C ASN A 81 1.13 -10.03 13.11
N ALA A 82 -0.17 -9.74 12.99
CA ALA A 82 -0.74 -9.11 11.82
C ALA A 82 -1.82 -8.10 12.25
N TYR A 83 -1.91 -6.97 11.53
CA TYR A 83 -2.87 -5.92 11.86
C TYR A 83 -3.26 -5.08 10.65
N MET A 84 -4.48 -4.57 10.64
CA MET A 84 -4.99 -3.67 9.63
C MET A 84 -4.45 -2.25 9.83
N ILE A 85 -4.14 -1.57 8.72
CA ILE A 85 -3.85 -0.13 8.71
C ILE A 85 -4.78 0.68 7.81
N GLY A 86 -5.43 0.05 6.82
CA GLY A 86 -6.53 0.67 6.08
C GLY A 86 -7.69 1.00 7.03
N GLU A 87 -8.36 2.13 6.81
CA GLU A 87 -9.49 2.58 7.62
C GLU A 87 -10.83 2.15 7.01
N THR A 88 -10.88 2.03 5.67
CA THR A 88 -12.07 1.64 4.92
C THR A 88 -11.86 0.26 4.28
N TYR A 89 -12.34 -0.77 4.93
CA TYR A 89 -12.29 -2.14 4.39
C TYR A 89 -13.54 -2.92 4.76
N ASN A 90 -13.98 -3.79 3.86
CA ASN A 90 -15.11 -4.69 4.09
C ASN A 90 -14.97 -6.03 3.35
N TYR A 91 -13.81 -6.29 2.75
CA TYR A 91 -13.51 -7.57 2.10
C TYR A 91 -13.22 -8.70 3.10
N ILE A 92 -12.87 -8.33 4.34
CA ILE A 92 -12.74 -9.21 5.50
C ILE A 92 -13.33 -8.53 6.74
N LYS A 93 -13.62 -9.30 7.78
CA LYS A 93 -13.99 -8.76 9.10
C LYS A 93 -12.77 -8.43 9.96
N GLY A 94 -11.60 -8.97 9.62
CA GLY A 94 -10.35 -8.74 10.32
C GLY A 94 -9.28 -9.77 9.97
N VAL A 95 -8.16 -9.68 10.65
CA VAL A 95 -7.04 -10.60 10.57
C VAL A 95 -6.68 -11.10 11.98
N THR A 96 -6.36 -12.39 12.12
CA THR A 96 -5.87 -12.94 13.39
C THR A 96 -4.40 -12.54 13.61
N LYS A 97 -3.92 -12.67 14.84
CA LYS A 97 -2.53 -12.36 15.17
C LYS A 97 -1.53 -13.19 14.35
N ASP A 98 -1.86 -14.44 14.05
CA ASP A 98 -1.08 -15.36 13.20
C ASP A 98 -1.34 -15.18 11.70
N GLY A 99 -1.95 -14.05 11.30
CA GLY A 99 -2.06 -13.62 9.90
C GLY A 99 -3.20 -14.24 9.10
N ARG A 100 -4.17 -14.92 9.73
CA ARG A 100 -5.29 -15.55 9.01
C ARG A 100 -6.43 -14.55 8.79
N LEU A 101 -6.98 -14.53 7.57
CA LEU A 101 -8.12 -13.68 7.23
C LEU A 101 -9.40 -14.22 7.87
N VAL A 102 -10.20 -13.34 8.46
CA VAL A 102 -11.47 -13.67 9.11
C VAL A 102 -12.63 -13.05 8.36
N GLY A 103 -13.64 -13.87 8.05
CA GLY A 103 -14.92 -13.39 7.52
C GLY A 103 -14.81 -12.76 6.14
N ARG A 104 -14.20 -13.46 5.19
CA ARG A 104 -14.01 -13.03 3.79
C ARG A 104 -15.33 -12.72 3.11
N ARG A 105 -15.33 -11.69 2.28
CA ARG A 105 -16.40 -11.35 1.33
C ARG A 105 -16.07 -11.98 -0.02
N GLU A 106 -16.85 -12.96 -0.44
CA GLU A 106 -16.69 -13.55 -1.78
C GLU A 106 -17.29 -12.64 -2.85
N LEU A 107 -16.73 -12.73 -4.07
CA LEU A 107 -17.21 -12.01 -5.26
C LEU A 107 -17.62 -13.01 -6.35
N PRO A 108 -18.77 -13.70 -6.20
CA PRO A 108 -19.30 -14.56 -7.25
C PRO A 108 -19.67 -13.74 -8.51
N GLU A 109 -20.00 -14.44 -9.60
CA GLU A 109 -20.50 -13.78 -10.81
C GLU A 109 -21.67 -12.83 -10.51
N GLY A 110 -21.61 -11.63 -11.09
CA GLY A 110 -22.60 -10.57 -10.90
C GLY A 110 -22.03 -9.25 -10.41
N LYS A 111 -22.91 -8.35 -10.02
CA LYS A 111 -22.58 -6.99 -9.57
C LYS A 111 -22.37 -6.93 -8.07
N HIS A 112 -21.27 -6.33 -7.66
CA HIS A 112 -20.94 -6.04 -6.27
C HIS A 112 -20.62 -4.56 -6.13
N THR A 113 -21.23 -3.88 -5.18
CA THR A 113 -21.02 -2.47 -4.91
C THR A 113 -20.30 -2.28 -3.59
N ASP A 114 -19.60 -1.14 -3.47
CA ASP A 114 -18.96 -0.74 -2.21
C ASP A 114 -18.00 -1.82 -1.68
N VAL A 115 -17.11 -2.33 -2.55
CA VAL A 115 -16.03 -3.25 -2.17
C VAL A 115 -14.83 -2.41 -1.77
N CYS A 116 -14.37 -2.54 -0.54
CA CYS A 116 -13.29 -1.74 0.03
C CYS A 116 -12.19 -2.62 0.64
N PRO A 117 -10.91 -2.25 0.44
CA PRO A 117 -10.42 -1.14 -0.40
C PRO A 117 -10.68 -1.39 -1.88
N ALA A 118 -10.37 -0.40 -2.74
CA ALA A 118 -10.43 -0.55 -4.19
C ALA A 118 -9.40 -1.58 -4.69
N ILE A 119 -9.52 -1.97 -5.96
CA ILE A 119 -8.61 -2.94 -6.62
C ILE A 119 -7.12 -2.54 -6.51
N ASP A 120 -6.84 -1.24 -6.40
CA ASP A 120 -5.49 -0.72 -6.18
C ASP A 120 -4.99 -0.86 -4.72
N GLY A 121 -5.83 -1.39 -3.84
CA GLY A 121 -5.54 -1.67 -2.43
C GLY A 121 -5.68 -0.46 -1.50
N ALA A 122 -5.64 -0.74 -0.20
CA ALA A 122 -5.45 0.28 0.84
C ALA A 122 -3.97 0.71 0.94
N ILE A 123 -3.06 -0.16 0.52
CA ILE A 123 -1.62 0.08 0.36
C ILE A 123 -1.28 -0.41 -1.04
N SER A 124 -0.78 0.48 -1.90
CA SER A 124 -0.33 0.07 -3.22
C SER A 124 1.17 -0.31 -3.20
N TRP A 125 1.81 -0.41 -4.35
CA TRP A 125 3.24 -0.74 -4.50
C TRP A 125 4.21 0.33 -3.97
N ASN A 126 3.72 1.50 -3.62
CA ASN A 126 4.51 2.60 -3.08
C ASN A 126 5.07 2.28 -1.69
N THR A 127 6.37 2.50 -1.54
CA THR A 127 7.09 2.17 -0.31
C THR A 127 6.79 3.15 0.81
N GLY A 128 6.75 2.62 2.03
CA GLY A 128 6.75 3.41 3.25
C GLY A 128 8.16 3.85 3.66
N ALA A 129 8.31 4.21 4.91
CA ALA A 129 9.60 4.58 5.48
C ALA A 129 9.71 4.14 6.94
N PHE A 130 10.93 3.94 7.41
CA PHE A 130 11.20 3.61 8.81
C PHE A 130 12.26 4.55 9.39
N ASN A 131 12.02 5.06 10.59
CA ASN A 131 13.01 5.80 11.35
C ASN A 131 13.46 4.96 12.55
N PRO A 132 14.66 4.37 12.52
CA PRO A 132 15.15 3.49 13.59
C PRO A 132 15.38 4.23 14.90
N ASN A 133 15.68 5.53 14.87
CA ASN A 133 15.89 6.33 16.09
C ASN A 133 14.59 6.56 16.87
N LEU A 134 13.46 6.64 16.16
CA LEU A 134 12.15 6.79 16.75
C LEU A 134 11.41 5.46 16.93
N GLY A 135 11.88 4.39 16.26
CA GLY A 135 11.21 3.10 16.22
C GLY A 135 9.85 3.17 15.52
N LEU A 136 9.68 4.09 14.57
CA LEU A 136 8.41 4.35 13.90
C LEU A 136 8.48 4.00 12.42
N MET A 137 7.49 3.23 11.98
CA MET A 137 7.15 3.01 10.59
C MET A 137 6.16 4.09 10.14
N TYR A 138 6.39 4.64 8.96
CA TYR A 138 5.48 5.57 8.28
C TYR A 138 4.92 4.88 7.06
N LYS A 139 3.59 4.88 6.94
CA LYS A 139 2.91 4.29 5.80
C LYS A 139 1.75 5.18 5.37
N ILE A 140 1.55 5.28 4.07
CA ILE A 140 0.36 5.90 3.49
C ILE A 140 -0.70 4.83 3.28
N THR A 141 -1.97 5.23 3.44
CA THR A 141 -3.12 4.42 3.05
C THR A 141 -3.99 5.18 2.06
N GLN A 142 -4.68 4.41 1.24
CA GLN A 142 -5.62 4.86 0.23
C GLN A 142 -7.01 4.39 0.64
N GLU A 143 -7.87 5.33 0.97
CA GLU A 143 -9.20 5.05 1.47
C GLU A 143 -10.23 5.30 0.36
N TRP A 144 -10.39 4.31 -0.50
CA TRP A 144 -11.36 4.28 -1.59
C TRP A 144 -11.90 2.87 -1.80
N CYS A 145 -12.97 2.77 -2.57
CA CYS A 145 -13.67 1.52 -2.84
C CYS A 145 -13.86 1.35 -4.34
N PHE A 146 -14.52 0.30 -4.74
CA PHE A 146 -14.92 0.08 -6.12
C PHE A 146 -16.24 -0.66 -6.20
N ASP A 147 -16.95 -0.42 -7.29
CA ASP A 147 -18.01 -1.27 -7.76
C ASP A 147 -17.44 -2.19 -8.82
N ILE A 148 -17.76 -3.47 -8.77
CA ILE A 148 -17.24 -4.50 -9.67
C ILE A 148 -18.38 -5.35 -10.24
N GLU A 149 -18.30 -5.66 -11.53
CA GLU A 149 -19.12 -6.65 -12.18
C GLU A 149 -18.26 -7.80 -12.65
N VAL A 150 -18.40 -8.96 -12.02
CA VAL A 150 -17.76 -10.21 -12.41
C VAL A 150 -18.61 -10.84 -13.52
N VAL A 151 -18.07 -10.89 -14.76
CA VAL A 151 -18.89 -11.22 -15.94
C VAL A 151 -18.63 -12.62 -16.48
N ASN A 152 -17.39 -13.05 -16.55
CA ASN A 152 -17.04 -14.41 -16.95
C ASN A 152 -15.68 -14.78 -16.39
N PRO A 153 -15.63 -15.79 -15.59
CA PRO A 153 -14.39 -16.26 -15.03
C PRO A 153 -13.51 -17.06 -16.03
N GLU A 154 -14.02 -17.48 -17.18
CA GLU A 154 -13.25 -18.26 -18.15
C GLU A 154 -12.57 -17.35 -19.18
N ARG A 155 -11.24 -17.52 -19.31
CA ARG A 155 -10.50 -16.79 -20.34
C ARG A 155 -10.91 -17.29 -21.72
N PRO A 156 -11.23 -16.38 -22.69
CA PRO A 156 -11.53 -16.77 -24.05
C PRO A 156 -10.38 -17.55 -24.70
N ASP A 157 -10.70 -18.52 -25.57
CA ASP A 157 -9.69 -19.33 -26.27
C ASP A 157 -8.84 -18.50 -27.24
N ASP A 158 -9.38 -17.38 -27.77
CA ASP A 158 -8.73 -16.45 -28.69
C ASP A 158 -7.94 -15.34 -27.97
N TYR A 159 -7.60 -15.54 -26.72
CA TYR A 159 -6.91 -14.57 -25.90
C TYR A 159 -5.57 -14.12 -26.50
N SER A 160 -5.48 -12.83 -26.84
CA SER A 160 -4.36 -12.23 -27.58
C SER A 160 -3.17 -11.77 -26.71
N GLY A 161 -3.09 -12.21 -25.45
CA GLY A 161 -1.96 -11.91 -24.57
C GLY A 161 -2.12 -10.64 -23.70
N GLN A 162 -3.24 -9.94 -23.77
CA GLN A 162 -3.54 -8.85 -22.84
C GLN A 162 -4.05 -9.38 -21.51
N ALA A 163 -3.96 -8.57 -20.42
CA ALA A 163 -4.47 -8.96 -19.12
C ALA A 163 -6.00 -9.22 -19.21
N TYR A 164 -6.42 -10.41 -18.77
CA TYR A 164 -7.82 -10.79 -18.70
C TYR A 164 -8.26 -10.87 -17.25
N PHE A 165 -9.17 -10.00 -16.86
CA PHE A 165 -9.63 -9.90 -15.47
C PHE A 165 -10.95 -10.63 -15.21
N GLY A 166 -11.76 -10.90 -16.24
CA GLY A 166 -13.09 -11.49 -16.11
C GLY A 166 -14.08 -10.57 -15.36
N ALA A 167 -13.75 -9.30 -15.24
CA ALA A 167 -14.52 -8.31 -14.52
C ALA A 167 -14.29 -6.91 -15.09
N SER A 168 -15.24 -6.03 -14.86
CA SER A 168 -15.11 -4.58 -15.01
C SER A 168 -15.31 -3.90 -13.66
N TRP A 169 -14.67 -2.75 -13.45
CA TRP A 169 -14.77 -2.03 -12.17
C TRP A 169 -14.75 -0.51 -12.37
N THR A 170 -15.27 0.18 -11.37
CA THR A 170 -15.25 1.64 -11.28
C THR A 170 -14.87 2.03 -9.86
N ALA A 171 -13.88 2.90 -9.70
CA ALA A 171 -13.50 3.42 -8.40
C ALA A 171 -14.62 4.31 -7.81
N THR A 172 -14.86 4.16 -6.52
CA THR A 172 -15.91 4.88 -5.78
C THR A 172 -15.38 5.41 -4.45
N ALA A 173 -16.07 6.40 -3.90
CA ALA A 173 -15.83 6.84 -2.53
C ALA A 173 -16.37 5.80 -1.54
N PRO A 174 -15.69 5.56 -0.41
CA PRO A 174 -16.21 4.73 0.66
C PRO A 174 -17.43 5.39 1.31
N LYS A 175 -18.38 4.59 1.79
CA LYS A 175 -19.55 5.07 2.53
C LYS A 175 -19.29 5.15 4.03
N GLN A 176 -18.43 4.28 4.53
CA GLN A 176 -18.06 4.22 5.94
C GLN A 176 -16.69 3.60 6.16
N LYS A 177 -16.09 3.89 7.29
CA LYS A 177 -14.92 3.18 7.79
C LYS A 177 -15.30 1.80 8.31
N ALA A 178 -14.32 0.95 8.56
CA ALA A 178 -14.53 -0.39 9.10
C ALA A 178 -15.19 -0.39 10.50
N ASP A 179 -15.07 0.69 11.26
CA ASP A 179 -15.72 0.90 12.56
C ASP A 179 -17.15 1.47 12.46
N GLY A 180 -17.67 1.67 11.23
CA GLY A 180 -18.99 2.23 10.97
C GLY A 180 -19.06 3.75 10.89
N THR A 181 -17.96 4.46 11.09
CA THR A 181 -17.92 5.93 10.94
C THR A 181 -18.24 6.33 9.50
N PRO A 182 -19.24 7.19 9.24
CA PRO A 182 -19.59 7.63 7.88
C PRO A 182 -18.45 8.38 7.19
N VAL A 183 -18.30 8.17 5.89
CA VAL A 183 -17.33 8.84 5.02
C VAL A 183 -18.03 9.27 3.74
N ASN A 184 -17.69 10.46 3.21
CA ASN A 184 -18.36 11.02 2.04
C ASN A 184 -17.46 11.16 0.80
N ALA A 185 -16.16 10.90 0.94
CA ALA A 185 -15.19 11.03 -0.14
C ALA A 185 -14.06 10.01 0.03
N ALA A 186 -13.39 9.66 -1.05
CA ALA A 186 -12.12 8.98 -0.99
C ALA A 186 -11.04 9.94 -0.45
N TYR A 187 -10.07 9.42 0.32
CA TYR A 187 -9.02 10.21 0.96
C TYR A 187 -7.76 9.38 1.15
N GLY A 188 -6.68 9.99 1.60
CA GLY A 188 -5.46 9.31 1.97
C GLY A 188 -5.09 9.56 3.43
N THR A 189 -4.24 8.70 4.00
CA THR A 189 -3.63 8.98 5.31
C THR A 189 -2.14 8.74 5.29
N LEU A 190 -1.40 9.51 6.09
CA LEU A 190 -0.05 9.19 6.54
C LEU A 190 -0.13 8.78 7.99
N GLN A 191 0.33 7.59 8.30
CA GLN A 191 0.27 7.02 9.63
C GLN A 191 1.68 6.73 10.13
N ALA A 192 1.98 7.11 11.39
CA ALA A 192 3.16 6.67 12.11
C ALA A 192 2.76 5.61 13.13
N ARG A 193 3.37 4.44 13.05
CA ARG A 193 3.05 3.30 13.92
C ARG A 193 4.30 2.62 14.46
N ASP A 194 4.16 2.00 15.63
CA ASP A 194 5.10 0.96 16.04
C ASP A 194 4.94 -0.23 15.09
N PRO A 195 6.00 -0.64 14.37
CA PRO A 195 5.87 -1.64 13.32
C PRO A 195 5.55 -3.04 13.82
N LEU A 196 5.87 -3.38 15.07
CA LEU A 196 5.64 -4.72 15.63
C LEU A 196 4.25 -4.87 16.25
N SER A 197 3.74 -3.83 16.88
CA SER A 197 2.42 -3.86 17.55
C SER A 197 1.30 -3.24 16.75
N GLY A 198 1.61 -2.48 15.71
CA GLY A 198 0.64 -1.72 14.93
C GLY A 198 0.09 -0.48 15.66
N LYS A 199 0.55 -0.20 16.89
CA LYS A 199 0.03 0.93 17.68
C LYS A 199 0.30 2.24 16.96
N MET A 200 -0.76 2.97 16.64
CA MET A 200 -0.68 4.29 16.03
C MET A 200 -0.11 5.31 16.99
N LYS A 201 0.88 6.09 16.54
CA LYS A 201 1.46 7.21 17.27
C LYS A 201 0.81 8.53 16.87
N TRP A 202 0.67 8.75 15.59
CA TRP A 202 -0.01 9.90 15.00
C TRP A 202 -0.50 9.58 13.58
N ARG A 203 -1.41 10.42 13.06
CA ARG A 203 -2.03 10.29 11.75
C ARG A 203 -2.24 11.68 11.15
N VAL A 204 -2.03 11.81 9.85
CA VAL A 204 -2.40 12.97 9.04
C VAL A 204 -3.32 12.49 7.93
N GLU A 205 -4.37 13.26 7.64
CA GLU A 205 -5.29 12.99 6.54
C GLU A 205 -4.97 13.89 5.36
N PHE A 206 -5.04 13.32 4.15
CA PHE A 206 -4.93 14.03 2.88
C PHE A 206 -6.27 14.02 2.17
N LYS A 207 -6.60 15.13 1.53
CA LYS A 207 -7.81 15.24 0.72
C LYS A 207 -7.88 14.18 -0.39
N TYR A 208 -6.74 13.75 -0.90
CA TYR A 208 -6.62 12.77 -1.96
C TYR A 208 -5.74 11.61 -1.53
N PRO A 209 -6.01 10.36 -1.96
CA PRO A 209 -5.07 9.26 -1.77
C PRO A 209 -3.69 9.62 -2.33
N VAL A 210 -2.64 9.18 -1.64
CA VAL A 210 -1.25 9.40 -2.07
C VAL A 210 -0.77 8.17 -2.82
N LEU A 211 -0.23 8.34 -4.03
CA LEU A 211 0.25 7.24 -4.88
C LEU A 211 1.77 7.11 -4.90
N ALA A 212 2.49 8.11 -4.42
CA ALA A 212 3.95 8.13 -4.42
C ALA A 212 4.53 7.42 -3.19
N SER A 213 5.77 6.97 -3.30
CA SER A 213 6.55 6.52 -2.14
C SER A 213 6.89 7.69 -1.21
N ILE A 214 7.14 7.38 0.05
CA ILE A 214 7.52 8.36 1.06
C ILE A 214 8.94 8.08 1.57
N MET A 215 9.55 9.07 2.22
CA MET A 215 10.90 8.93 2.75
C MET A 215 11.02 9.57 4.13
N ALA A 216 11.63 8.86 5.08
CA ALA A 216 12.03 9.41 6.37
C ALA A 216 13.54 9.71 6.39
N THR A 217 13.93 10.76 7.09
CA THR A 217 15.33 11.14 7.26
C THR A 217 15.78 11.00 8.72
N LYS A 218 17.10 10.88 8.91
CA LYS A 218 17.72 10.92 10.26
C LYS A 218 17.43 12.23 11.00
N GLY A 219 17.16 13.33 10.28
CA GLY A 219 16.78 14.63 10.82
C GLY A 219 15.33 14.73 11.28
N ASN A 220 14.60 13.60 11.38
CA ASN A 220 13.21 13.54 11.80
C ASN A 220 12.24 14.27 10.86
N LEU A 221 12.47 14.20 9.55
CA LEU A 221 11.52 14.62 8.53
C LEU A 221 10.91 13.39 7.85
N VAL A 222 9.63 13.48 7.50
CA VAL A 222 8.95 12.56 6.57
C VAL A 222 8.50 13.37 5.37
N PHE A 223 9.01 13.01 4.18
CA PHE A 223 8.66 13.64 2.92
C PHE A 223 7.55 12.84 2.24
N VAL A 224 6.52 13.55 1.80
CA VAL A 224 5.33 12.99 1.14
C VAL A 224 5.04 13.75 -0.14
N PRO A 225 5.20 13.12 -1.30
CA PRO A 225 4.75 13.66 -2.58
C PRO A 225 3.25 13.39 -2.77
N GLY A 226 2.44 14.43 -2.87
CA GLY A 226 0.98 14.35 -2.99
C GLY A 226 0.50 14.15 -4.43
N ALA A 227 -0.69 13.60 -4.59
CA ALA A 227 -1.34 13.41 -5.88
C ALA A 227 -1.69 14.74 -6.58
N ASP A 228 -1.91 15.80 -5.80
CA ASP A 228 -2.24 17.16 -6.25
C ASP A 228 -1.02 18.02 -6.61
N GLY A 229 0.17 17.43 -6.67
CA GLY A 229 1.42 18.13 -6.93
C GLY A 229 2.09 18.76 -5.70
N MET A 230 1.46 18.66 -4.53
CA MET A 230 2.06 19.15 -3.29
C MET A 230 3.17 18.22 -2.82
N PHE A 231 4.37 18.76 -2.64
CA PHE A 231 5.48 18.06 -1.99
C PHE A 231 5.65 18.60 -0.57
N SER A 232 5.48 17.72 0.43
CA SER A 232 5.36 18.12 1.83
C SER A 232 6.42 17.48 2.70
N ALA A 233 6.90 18.21 3.72
CA ALA A 233 7.74 17.68 4.79
C ALA A 233 7.02 17.79 6.14
N PHE A 234 6.93 16.67 6.85
CA PHE A 234 6.32 16.57 8.16
C PHE A 234 7.36 16.24 9.23
N ASP A 235 7.10 16.69 10.46
CA ASP A 235 7.85 16.23 11.65
C ASP A 235 7.53 14.77 11.92
N ALA A 236 8.53 13.93 11.82
CA ALA A 236 8.44 12.47 12.00
C ALA A 236 7.91 12.05 13.39
N ARG A 237 8.03 12.91 14.42
CA ARG A 237 7.66 12.64 15.80
C ARG A 237 6.17 12.81 16.08
N ASN A 238 5.49 13.71 15.33
CA ASN A 238 4.13 14.14 15.65
C ASN A 238 3.23 14.43 14.44
N GLY A 239 3.74 14.33 13.20
CA GLY A 239 2.97 14.57 11.98
C GLY A 239 2.69 16.05 11.68
N LYS A 240 3.33 17.00 12.38
CA LYS A 240 3.16 18.42 12.09
C LYS A 240 3.75 18.75 10.72
N LEU A 241 2.97 19.41 9.87
CA LEU A 241 3.45 19.96 8.61
C LEU A 241 4.47 21.06 8.89
N LEU A 242 5.66 20.94 8.31
CA LEU A 242 6.77 21.88 8.47
C LEU A 242 7.02 22.70 7.21
N TRP A 243 6.83 22.10 6.04
CA TRP A 243 7.11 22.74 4.76
C TRP A 243 6.29 22.09 3.63
N GLN A 244 5.93 22.88 2.63
CA GLN A 244 5.29 22.45 1.40
C GLN A 244 5.79 23.24 0.20
N HIS A 245 5.79 22.57 -0.96
CA HIS A 245 6.01 23.18 -2.27
C HIS A 245 5.05 22.55 -3.27
N ASN A 246 4.46 23.38 -4.14
CA ASN A 246 3.61 22.88 -5.22
C ASN A 246 4.47 22.70 -6.48
N ASN A 247 4.62 21.46 -6.93
CA ASN A 247 5.37 21.10 -8.13
C ASN A 247 4.53 21.19 -9.42
N GLY A 248 3.25 21.51 -9.32
CA GLY A 248 2.34 21.73 -10.44
C GLY A 248 1.73 20.46 -11.02
N ILE A 249 2.39 19.31 -10.91
CA ILE A 249 1.93 18.01 -11.42
C ILE A 249 1.99 16.99 -10.28
N GLY A 250 1.01 16.10 -10.22
CA GLY A 250 0.92 15.04 -9.23
C GLY A 250 2.13 14.11 -9.23
N HIS A 251 2.33 13.43 -8.13
CA HIS A 251 3.43 12.51 -7.93
C HIS A 251 2.92 11.07 -7.91
N HIS A 252 3.64 10.20 -8.63
CA HIS A 252 3.40 8.75 -8.64
C HIS A 252 4.69 7.96 -8.43
N GLY A 253 5.85 8.60 -8.58
CA GLY A 253 7.17 7.99 -8.45
C GLY A 253 7.75 8.06 -7.04
N GLY A 254 9.04 7.76 -6.95
CA GLY A 254 9.80 7.79 -5.71
C GLY A 254 10.56 9.10 -5.49
N LEU A 255 11.28 9.12 -4.38
CA LEU A 255 12.17 10.22 -4.00
C LEU A 255 13.42 9.66 -3.33
N ILE A 256 14.50 10.42 -3.38
CA ILE A 256 15.77 10.06 -2.75
C ILE A 256 16.38 11.26 -2.00
N SER A 257 17.22 10.97 -1.01
CA SER A 257 18.09 11.97 -0.39
C SER A 257 19.54 11.59 -0.58
N TYR A 258 20.38 12.57 -0.85
CA TYR A 258 21.83 12.39 -1.08
C TYR A 258 22.64 13.60 -0.62
N MET A 259 23.95 13.43 -0.51
CA MET A 259 24.88 14.46 -0.08
C MET A 259 25.85 14.82 -1.21
N VAL A 260 26.06 16.10 -1.43
CA VAL A 260 27.11 16.62 -2.33
C VAL A 260 27.81 17.79 -1.66
N GLY A 261 29.13 17.71 -1.52
CA GLY A 261 29.92 18.79 -0.92
C GLY A 261 29.53 19.18 0.50
N GLY A 262 29.01 18.19 1.30
CA GLY A 262 28.55 18.43 2.66
C GLY A 262 27.14 19.01 2.77
N LYS A 263 26.46 19.26 1.65
CA LYS A 263 25.08 19.75 1.59
C LYS A 263 24.11 18.63 1.24
N GLN A 264 23.00 18.52 1.96
CA GLN A 264 21.96 17.54 1.72
C GLN A 264 21.00 18.02 0.63
N TYR A 265 20.61 17.10 -0.23
CA TYR A 265 19.60 17.29 -1.27
C TYR A 265 18.51 16.24 -1.15
N VAL A 266 17.30 16.63 -1.57
CA VAL A 266 16.18 15.73 -1.79
C VAL A 266 15.73 15.88 -3.23
N ALA A 267 15.71 14.78 -3.96
CA ALA A 267 15.20 14.75 -5.33
C ALA A 267 13.88 13.96 -5.37
N VAL A 268 12.89 14.49 -6.07
CA VAL A 268 11.58 13.88 -6.27
C VAL A 268 11.18 14.00 -7.73
N VAL A 269 10.56 12.94 -8.27
CA VAL A 269 9.99 12.97 -9.62
C VAL A 269 8.51 13.35 -9.55
N THR A 270 8.10 14.25 -10.43
CA THR A 270 6.69 14.50 -10.73
C THR A 270 6.28 13.68 -11.95
N GLY A 271 5.02 13.37 -12.08
CA GLY A 271 4.45 12.66 -13.22
C GLY A 271 3.11 12.04 -12.82
N TRP A 272 2.13 12.12 -13.73
CA TRP A 272 0.75 11.77 -13.46
C TRP A 272 0.21 10.83 -14.55
N GLY A 273 0.80 9.84 -14.95
CA GLY A 273 0.36 8.93 -16.00
C GLY A 273 0.42 7.46 -15.56
N SER A 274 -0.64 6.94 -14.99
CA SER A 274 -0.77 5.51 -14.73
C SER A 274 -2.24 5.10 -14.76
N HIS A 275 -2.53 3.79 -14.78
CA HIS A 275 -3.92 3.34 -14.75
C HIS A 275 -4.62 3.73 -13.43
N VAL A 276 -3.89 3.76 -12.31
CA VAL A 276 -4.44 4.18 -11.00
C VAL A 276 -4.84 5.64 -11.01
N SER A 277 -3.98 6.52 -11.56
CA SER A 277 -4.27 7.95 -11.66
C SER A 277 -5.49 8.26 -12.53
N GLY A 278 -5.83 7.37 -13.46
CA GLY A 278 -7.04 7.45 -14.28
C GLY A 278 -8.36 7.44 -13.50
N ASN A 279 -8.35 6.96 -12.26
CA ASN A 279 -9.54 6.99 -11.39
C ASN A 279 -9.82 8.38 -10.79
N TYR A 280 -8.80 9.24 -10.68
CA TYR A 280 -8.89 10.53 -9.97
C TYR A 280 -9.82 11.54 -10.62
N PRO A 281 -9.84 11.73 -11.96
CA PRO A 281 -10.79 12.64 -12.59
C PRO A 281 -12.25 12.33 -12.25
N GLY A 282 -12.63 11.04 -12.24
CA GLY A 282 -13.96 10.59 -11.91
C GLY A 282 -14.33 10.75 -10.43
N LEU A 283 -13.36 10.58 -9.53
CA LEU A 283 -13.58 10.68 -8.09
C LEU A 283 -13.55 12.11 -7.56
N PHE A 284 -12.69 12.96 -8.12
CA PHE A 284 -12.34 14.25 -7.51
C PHE A 284 -12.53 15.45 -8.44
N GLY A 285 -12.67 15.26 -9.76
CA GLY A 285 -12.72 16.36 -10.71
C GLY A 285 -11.38 17.13 -10.78
N GLU A 286 -11.44 18.46 -10.72
CA GLU A 286 -10.21 19.27 -10.69
C GLU A 286 -9.42 19.10 -9.38
N PRO A 287 -8.05 19.12 -9.48
CA PRO A 287 -7.22 19.45 -10.65
C PRO A 287 -6.95 18.28 -11.62
N PHE A 288 -7.46 17.09 -11.36
CA PHE A 288 -7.07 15.86 -12.07
C PHE A 288 -7.63 15.79 -13.49
N THR A 289 -8.75 16.45 -13.79
CA THR A 289 -9.33 16.52 -15.13
C THR A 289 -8.46 17.31 -16.11
N SER A 290 -7.69 18.29 -15.60
CA SER A 290 -6.78 19.13 -16.39
C SER A 290 -5.29 18.79 -16.22
N MET A 291 -4.96 17.86 -15.35
CA MET A 291 -3.57 17.48 -15.07
C MET A 291 -2.97 16.70 -16.25
N PRO A 292 -1.81 17.14 -16.82
CA PRO A 292 -1.20 16.44 -17.93
C PRO A 292 -0.71 15.03 -17.51
N THR A 293 -0.95 14.03 -18.34
CA THR A 293 -0.57 12.63 -18.11
C THR A 293 0.72 12.22 -18.82
N ASP A 294 1.25 13.08 -19.68
CA ASP A 294 2.44 12.87 -20.51
C ASP A 294 3.62 13.79 -20.15
N ALA A 295 3.51 14.49 -19.03
CA ALA A 295 4.55 15.38 -18.52
C ALA A 295 5.16 14.85 -17.22
N GLY A 296 6.44 15.16 -17.01
CA GLY A 296 7.16 14.82 -15.78
C GLY A 296 8.38 15.71 -15.60
N THR A 297 8.79 15.90 -14.36
CA THR A 297 9.96 16.72 -14.00
C THR A 297 10.69 16.09 -12.83
N LEU A 298 12.01 16.16 -12.86
CA LEU A 298 12.86 15.90 -11.70
C LEU A 298 13.08 17.21 -10.94
N MET A 299 12.56 17.30 -9.73
CA MET A 299 12.75 18.43 -8.83
C MET A 299 13.81 18.10 -7.80
N VAL A 300 14.72 19.04 -7.54
CA VAL A 300 15.79 18.87 -6.54
C VAL A 300 15.75 20.03 -5.57
N PHE A 301 15.64 19.71 -4.30
CA PHE A 301 15.63 20.66 -3.19
C PHE A 301 16.89 20.49 -2.36
N SER A 302 17.42 21.59 -1.82
CA SER A 302 18.52 21.56 -0.85
C SER A 302 18.00 21.88 0.55
N LEU A 303 18.44 21.14 1.50
CA LEU A 303 18.14 21.32 2.92
C LEU A 303 19.20 22.16 3.61
#